data_b94197d42db3d765ba8ee64c37130ec5
#
_entry.id   b94197d42db3d765ba8ee64c37130ec5
#
_cell.length_a   1.000
_cell.length_b   1.000
_cell.length_c   1.000
_cell.angle_alpha   90.00
_cell.angle_beta   90.00
_cell.angle_gamma   90.00
#
_symmetry.space_group_name_H-M   'P 1'
#
loop_
_entity.id
_entity.type
_entity.pdbx_description
1 polymer ?
#
loop_
_entity_poly.entity_id
_entity_poly.type
_entity_poly.pdbx_seq_one_letter_code
_entity_poly.pdbx_strand_id
1 'polypeptide(L)'
;MPHLHLSLQSGNNLILKRMKRRHSREQAIDVCRNLKAARPELTFGADLIAGFPTESDTMFLDTIKLVDECDISWLHIFPYSGRPNTPASRMPQVNKHEISKRSKALRDLAQQKRMQHFAKLKEKTLSVLMESEFKGRAEDFTEITTSTPLKTGEIYALKVDSYNADSLIARD
;
A
#
# COMPACT_ATOMS: atom_id res chain seq x y z
N MET A 1 -5.27 16.09 -3.78
CA MET A 1 -4.62 14.84 -4.23
C MET A 1 -5.50 13.68 -3.82
N PRO A 2 -5.83 12.73 -4.70
CA PRO A 2 -6.73 11.61 -4.42
C PRO A 2 -5.98 10.42 -3.81
N HIS A 3 -5.21 10.64 -2.77
CA HIS A 3 -4.46 9.60 -2.06
C HIS A 3 -4.50 9.80 -0.55
N LEU A 4 -4.66 8.70 0.19
CA LEU A 4 -4.60 8.66 1.65
C LEU A 4 -3.78 7.45 2.10
N HIS A 5 -2.79 7.68 2.96
CA HIS A 5 -1.98 6.62 3.56
C HIS A 5 -2.45 6.29 4.97
N LEU A 6 -2.69 5.00 5.23
CA LEU A 6 -3.29 4.48 6.46
C LEU A 6 -2.28 3.63 7.26
N SER A 7 -2.06 3.96 8.51
CA SER A 7 -1.25 3.14 9.43
C SER A 7 -2.06 1.98 10.00
N LEU A 8 -2.50 1.03 9.16
CA LEU A 8 -3.37 -0.09 9.54
C LEU A 8 -2.66 -1.13 10.41
N GLN A 9 -1.41 -1.45 10.10
CA GLN A 9 -0.51 -2.36 10.82
C GLN A 9 -0.91 -3.84 10.79
N SER A 10 -2.17 -4.20 10.98
CA SER A 10 -2.70 -5.58 10.95
C SER A 10 -4.20 -5.58 10.63
N GLY A 11 -4.68 -6.67 10.04
CA GLY A 11 -6.10 -6.91 9.82
C GLY A 11 -6.78 -7.72 10.92
N ASN A 12 -6.12 -8.01 12.04
CA ASN A 12 -6.70 -8.78 13.13
C ASN A 12 -6.83 -7.98 14.42
N ASN A 13 -8.03 -7.91 15.00
CA ASN A 13 -8.33 -7.09 16.17
C ASN A 13 -7.49 -7.44 17.41
N LEU A 14 -7.16 -8.74 17.62
CA LEU A 14 -6.34 -9.14 18.75
C LEU A 14 -4.88 -8.66 18.58
N ILE A 15 -4.35 -8.72 17.37
CA ILE A 15 -3.01 -8.19 17.05
C ILE A 15 -3.01 -6.66 17.20
N LEU A 16 -4.01 -5.96 16.66
CA LEU A 16 -4.16 -4.51 16.85
C LEU A 16 -4.19 -4.10 18.33
N LYS A 17 -4.95 -4.84 19.15
CA LYS A 17 -5.01 -4.63 20.60
C LYS A 17 -3.63 -4.84 21.26
N ARG A 18 -2.86 -5.88 20.87
CA ARG A 18 -1.51 -6.14 21.34
C ARG A 18 -0.51 -5.07 20.93
N MET A 19 -0.70 -4.47 19.76
CA MET A 19 0.05 -3.30 19.28
C MET A 19 -0.38 -1.99 19.94
N LYS A 20 -1.39 -2.01 20.83
CA LYS A 20 -2.02 -0.83 21.46
C LYS A 20 -2.60 0.15 20.43
N ARG A 21 -3.11 -0.35 19.31
CA ARG A 21 -3.85 0.46 18.33
C ARG A 21 -5.25 0.76 18.86
N ARG A 22 -5.76 1.94 18.50
CA ARG A 22 -7.08 2.42 18.96
C ARG A 22 -8.22 2.05 18.01
N HIS A 23 -7.91 1.75 16.76
CA HIS A 23 -8.90 1.32 15.76
C HIS A 23 -9.07 -0.19 15.73
N SER A 24 -10.23 -0.64 15.28
CA SER A 24 -10.49 -2.04 14.94
C SER A 24 -10.40 -2.26 13.41
N ARG A 25 -10.40 -3.55 13.02
CA ARG A 25 -10.51 -3.95 11.61
C ARG A 25 -11.77 -3.37 10.94
N GLU A 26 -12.91 -3.49 11.60
CA GLU A 26 -14.21 -3.05 11.09
C GLU A 26 -14.23 -1.54 10.87
N GLN A 27 -13.69 -0.79 11.82
CA GLN A 27 -13.54 0.66 11.69
C GLN A 27 -12.65 1.06 10.50
N ALA A 28 -11.57 0.33 10.25
CA ALA A 28 -10.71 0.59 9.08
C ALA A 28 -11.47 0.37 7.77
N ILE A 29 -12.23 -0.74 7.67
CA ILE A 29 -13.07 -1.05 6.49
C ILE A 29 -14.14 0.03 6.28
N ASP A 30 -14.84 0.42 7.34
CA ASP A 30 -15.90 1.43 7.25
C ASP A 30 -15.36 2.80 6.83
N VAL A 31 -14.21 3.21 7.36
CA VAL A 31 -13.53 4.45 6.94
C VAL A 31 -13.18 4.39 5.44
N CYS A 32 -12.56 3.31 4.97
CA CYS A 32 -12.22 3.15 3.56
C CYS A 32 -13.46 3.19 2.66
N ARG A 33 -14.53 2.47 3.05
CA ARG A 33 -15.80 2.44 2.33
C ARG A 33 -16.44 3.83 2.22
N ASN A 34 -16.53 4.54 3.34
CA ASN A 34 -17.14 5.88 3.39
C ASN A 34 -16.34 6.90 2.57
N LEU A 35 -15.01 6.85 2.64
CA LEU A 35 -14.15 7.72 1.85
C LEU A 35 -14.26 7.43 0.35
N LYS A 36 -14.32 6.15 -0.06
CA LYS A 36 -14.54 5.76 -1.46
C LYS A 36 -15.93 6.18 -1.97
N ALA A 37 -16.96 6.11 -1.12
CA ALA A 37 -18.30 6.57 -1.49
C ALA A 37 -18.33 8.09 -1.71
N ALA A 38 -17.60 8.86 -0.90
CA ALA A 38 -17.49 10.31 -1.04
C ALA A 38 -16.55 10.74 -2.19
N ARG A 39 -15.49 9.98 -2.44
CA ARG A 39 -14.47 10.25 -3.47
C ARG A 39 -14.03 8.94 -4.15
N PRO A 40 -14.74 8.50 -5.21
CA PRO A 40 -14.46 7.22 -5.90
C PRO A 40 -13.05 7.10 -6.46
N GLU A 41 -12.42 8.23 -6.84
CA GLU A 41 -11.05 8.27 -7.37
C GLU A 41 -9.96 8.10 -6.29
N LEU A 42 -10.31 8.18 -5.00
CA LEU A 42 -9.34 8.11 -3.91
C LEU A 42 -8.62 6.76 -3.89
N THR A 43 -7.30 6.78 -3.81
CA THR A 43 -6.45 5.60 -3.64
C THR A 43 -5.97 5.47 -2.20
N PHE A 44 -5.81 4.24 -1.73
CA PHE A 44 -5.30 3.98 -0.38
C PHE A 44 -3.92 3.34 -0.42
N GLY A 45 -3.01 3.90 0.40
CA GLY A 45 -1.80 3.26 0.84
C GLY A 45 -1.94 2.75 2.27
N ALA A 46 -1.19 1.71 2.64
CA ALA A 46 -1.18 1.23 4.01
C ALA A 46 0.16 0.64 4.45
N ASP A 47 0.50 0.89 5.73
CA ASP A 47 1.57 0.18 6.42
C ASP A 47 1.02 -1.10 7.04
N LEU A 48 1.73 -2.22 6.83
CA LEU A 48 1.41 -3.53 7.41
C LEU A 48 2.66 -4.16 8.03
N ILE A 49 2.50 -4.73 9.22
CA ILE A 49 3.56 -5.48 9.92
C ILE A 49 3.29 -6.98 9.79
N ALA A 50 4.26 -7.72 9.24
CA ALA A 50 4.21 -9.16 9.13
C ALA A 50 4.91 -9.85 10.31
N GLY A 51 4.27 -10.81 10.95
CA GLY A 51 4.86 -11.64 11.99
C GLY A 51 5.00 -10.94 13.33
N PHE A 52 4.06 -10.07 13.70
CA PHE A 52 3.99 -9.52 15.05
C PHE A 52 3.91 -10.68 16.08
N PRO A 53 4.53 -10.56 17.28
CA PRO A 53 4.48 -11.61 18.29
C PRO A 53 3.08 -12.16 18.50
N THR A 54 2.97 -13.49 18.57
CA THR A 54 1.71 -14.22 18.73
C THR A 54 0.76 -14.21 17.53
N GLU A 55 1.14 -13.69 16.37
CA GLU A 55 0.34 -13.75 15.15
C GLU A 55 0.26 -15.21 14.66
N SER A 56 -0.95 -15.77 14.60
CA SER A 56 -1.21 -17.08 13.97
C SER A 56 -1.42 -16.96 12.46
N ASP A 57 -1.49 -18.10 11.75
CA ASP A 57 -1.77 -18.08 10.31
C ASP A 57 -3.16 -17.52 10.01
N THR A 58 -4.15 -17.84 10.84
CA THR A 58 -5.50 -17.28 10.68
C THR A 58 -5.54 -15.78 10.86
N MET A 59 -4.79 -15.24 11.83
CA MET A 59 -4.68 -13.80 12.06
C MET A 59 -3.93 -13.10 10.90
N PHE A 60 -2.94 -13.76 10.32
CA PHE A 60 -2.26 -13.26 9.13
C PHE A 60 -3.20 -13.24 7.91
N LEU A 61 -4.04 -14.27 7.72
CA LEU A 61 -5.05 -14.28 6.66
C LEU A 61 -6.09 -13.15 6.81
N ASP A 62 -6.41 -12.73 8.03
CA ASP A 62 -7.25 -11.54 8.25
C ASP A 62 -6.58 -10.27 7.71
N THR A 63 -5.25 -10.16 7.81
CA THR A 63 -4.50 -9.03 7.23
C THR A 63 -4.51 -9.08 5.69
N ILE A 64 -4.37 -10.25 5.10
CA ILE A 64 -4.51 -10.43 3.63
C ILE A 64 -5.90 -9.98 3.16
N LYS A 65 -6.97 -10.43 3.83
CA LYS A 65 -8.35 -10.05 3.48
C LYS A 65 -8.61 -8.54 3.63
N LEU A 66 -8.04 -7.91 4.67
CA LEU A 66 -8.20 -6.48 4.90
C LEU A 66 -7.72 -5.64 3.71
N VAL A 67 -6.66 -6.07 3.02
CA VAL A 67 -6.13 -5.39 1.82
C VAL A 67 -7.19 -5.30 0.72
N ASP A 68 -7.93 -6.40 0.50
CA ASP A 68 -9.02 -6.43 -0.48
C ASP A 68 -10.23 -5.61 -0.03
N GLU A 69 -10.64 -5.77 1.22
CA GLU A 69 -11.84 -5.11 1.79
C GLU A 69 -11.70 -3.59 1.87
N CYS A 70 -10.47 -3.09 2.03
CA CYS A 70 -10.15 -1.66 2.02
C CYS A 70 -9.74 -1.13 0.62
N ASP A 71 -9.71 -1.96 -0.43
CA ASP A 71 -9.21 -1.60 -1.78
C ASP A 71 -7.85 -0.90 -1.73
N ILE A 72 -6.89 -1.45 -0.95
CA ILE A 72 -5.55 -0.89 -0.81
C ILE A 72 -4.74 -1.13 -2.09
N SER A 73 -4.23 -0.05 -2.68
CA SER A 73 -3.39 -0.11 -3.89
C SER A 73 -1.90 -0.10 -3.57
N TRP A 74 -1.51 0.58 -2.49
CA TRP A 74 -0.11 0.77 -2.11
C TRP A 74 0.17 0.17 -0.74
N LEU A 75 1.07 -0.82 -0.65
CA LEU A 75 1.39 -1.51 0.58
C LEU A 75 2.86 -1.32 0.95
N HIS A 76 3.10 -0.83 2.15
CA HIS A 76 4.41 -0.81 2.78
C HIS A 76 4.49 -1.94 3.80
N ILE A 77 5.36 -2.91 3.55
CA ILE A 77 5.46 -4.14 4.33
C ILE A 77 6.68 -4.07 5.25
N PHE A 78 6.42 -4.19 6.54
CA PHE A 78 7.43 -4.19 7.58
C PHE A 78 7.51 -5.58 8.24
N PRO A 79 8.59 -6.35 8.01
CA PRO A 79 8.84 -7.53 8.84
C PRO A 79 8.96 -7.08 10.31
N TYR A 80 8.28 -7.78 11.22
CA TYR A 80 8.41 -7.44 12.63
C TYR A 80 9.86 -7.58 13.08
N SER A 81 10.34 -6.56 13.77
CA SER A 81 11.65 -6.53 14.42
C SER A 81 11.48 -6.13 15.87
N GLY A 82 11.83 -7.02 16.80
CA GLY A 82 11.72 -6.79 18.23
C GLY A 82 12.67 -5.67 18.68
N ARG A 83 12.12 -4.68 19.39
CA ARG A 83 12.93 -3.64 20.04
C ARG A 83 13.10 -3.99 21.51
N PRO A 84 14.34 -3.99 22.07
CA PRO A 84 14.58 -4.24 23.49
C PRO A 84 13.68 -3.36 24.38
N ASN A 85 13.31 -3.88 25.52
CA ASN A 85 12.50 -3.20 26.53
C ASN A 85 11.05 -2.82 26.14
N THR A 86 10.55 -3.34 25.01
CA THR A 86 9.14 -3.18 24.66
C THR A 86 8.28 -4.32 25.18
N PRO A 87 6.97 -4.13 25.45
CA PRO A 87 6.07 -5.23 25.80
C PRO A 87 6.07 -6.33 24.74
N ALA A 88 6.14 -5.97 23.46
CA ALA A 88 6.14 -6.91 22.34
C ALA A 88 7.38 -7.84 22.36
N SER A 89 8.55 -7.37 22.81
CA SER A 89 9.75 -8.21 22.89
C SER A 89 9.67 -9.32 23.93
N ARG A 90 8.73 -9.21 24.89
CA ARG A 90 8.49 -10.22 25.95
C ARG A 90 7.39 -11.21 25.58
N MET A 91 6.68 -11.00 24.49
CA MET A 91 5.64 -11.92 24.01
C MET A 91 6.27 -13.10 23.25
N PRO A 92 5.57 -14.25 23.12
CA PRO A 92 6.02 -15.34 22.26
C PRO A 92 6.27 -14.86 20.83
N GLN A 93 7.51 -14.98 20.38
CA GLN A 93 7.94 -14.49 19.07
C GLN A 93 7.52 -15.46 17.96
N VAL A 94 7.17 -14.91 16.80
CA VAL A 94 7.01 -15.68 15.56
C VAL A 94 8.39 -16.05 15.03
N ASN A 95 8.53 -17.25 14.48
CA ASN A 95 9.80 -17.71 13.91
C ASN A 95 10.22 -16.78 12.74
N LYS A 96 11.52 -16.49 12.65
CA LYS A 96 12.07 -15.63 11.58
C LYS A 96 11.74 -16.11 10.17
N HIS A 97 11.72 -17.44 9.97
CA HIS A 97 11.32 -18.01 8.68
C HIS A 97 9.86 -17.69 8.34
N GLU A 98 8.94 -17.80 9.31
CA GLU A 98 7.53 -17.43 9.10
C GLU A 98 7.36 -15.92 8.90
N ILE A 99 8.11 -15.07 9.60
CA ILE A 99 8.11 -13.62 9.36
C ILE A 99 8.52 -13.33 7.90
N SER A 100 9.59 -13.97 7.41
CA SER A 100 10.08 -13.82 6.03
C SER A 100 9.04 -14.28 5.02
N LYS A 101 8.44 -15.45 5.23
CA LYS A 101 7.39 -16.04 4.39
C LYS A 101 6.16 -15.13 4.30
N ARG A 102 5.65 -14.63 5.44
CA ARG A 102 4.51 -13.72 5.50
C ARG A 102 4.83 -12.38 4.85
N SER A 103 6.02 -11.83 5.09
CA SER A 103 6.47 -10.61 4.44
C SER A 103 6.56 -10.76 2.91
N LYS A 104 7.03 -11.92 2.44
CA LYS A 104 7.04 -12.22 0.99
C LYS A 104 5.63 -12.27 0.44
N ALA A 105 4.72 -12.99 1.08
CA ALA A 105 3.32 -13.09 0.64
C ALA A 105 2.64 -11.72 0.55
N LEU A 106 2.87 -10.82 1.53
CA LEU A 106 2.34 -9.45 1.46
C LEU A 106 3.00 -8.62 0.34
N ARG A 107 4.29 -8.80 0.04
CA ARG A 107 4.94 -8.10 -1.09
C ARG A 107 4.41 -8.61 -2.44
N ASP A 108 4.19 -9.92 -2.56
CA ASP A 108 3.60 -10.50 -3.77
C ASP A 108 2.17 -9.94 -3.98
N LEU A 109 1.38 -9.84 -2.90
CA LEU A 109 0.06 -9.19 -2.93
C LEU A 109 0.17 -7.69 -3.28
N ALA A 110 1.15 -6.97 -2.70
CA ALA A 110 1.39 -5.56 -3.00
C ALA A 110 1.67 -5.33 -4.49
N GLN A 111 2.49 -6.18 -5.10
CA GLN A 111 2.75 -6.12 -6.53
C GLN A 111 1.48 -6.37 -7.34
N GLN A 112 0.69 -7.38 -6.97
CA GLN A 112 -0.58 -7.67 -7.63
C GLN A 112 -1.56 -6.48 -7.55
N LYS A 113 -1.70 -5.86 -6.38
CA LYS A 113 -2.57 -4.69 -6.18
C LYS A 113 -2.11 -3.48 -6.99
N ARG A 114 -0.80 -3.22 -7.02
CA ARG A 114 -0.21 -2.17 -7.84
C ARG A 114 -0.49 -2.38 -9.33
N MET A 115 -0.30 -3.60 -9.84
CA MET A 115 -0.60 -3.92 -11.24
C MET A 115 -2.09 -3.76 -11.57
N GLN A 116 -3.00 -4.15 -10.66
CA GLN A 116 -4.44 -3.91 -10.81
C GLN A 116 -4.76 -2.42 -10.86
N HIS A 117 -4.09 -1.61 -10.03
CA HIS A 117 -4.23 -0.16 -10.05
C HIS A 117 -3.73 0.44 -11.37
N PHE A 118 -2.55 0.04 -11.85
CA PHE A 118 -1.99 0.49 -13.12
C PHE A 118 -2.90 0.15 -14.31
N ALA A 119 -3.47 -1.05 -14.31
CA ALA A 119 -4.42 -1.46 -15.34
C ALA A 119 -5.66 -0.53 -15.42
N LYS A 120 -6.14 -0.01 -14.28
CA LYS A 120 -7.25 0.97 -14.22
C LYS A 120 -6.86 2.35 -14.77
N LEU A 121 -5.57 2.67 -14.82
CA LEU A 121 -5.04 3.96 -15.28
C LEU A 121 -4.63 3.95 -16.75
N LYS A 122 -4.50 2.79 -17.38
CA LYS A 122 -4.19 2.70 -18.81
C LYS A 122 -5.18 3.50 -19.65
N GLU A 123 -4.68 4.18 -20.69
CA GLU A 123 -5.41 5.11 -21.61
C GLU A 123 -5.98 6.37 -20.92
N LYS A 124 -5.80 6.57 -19.63
CA LYS A 124 -6.20 7.79 -18.95
C LYS A 124 -5.13 8.87 -19.09
N THR A 125 -5.58 10.13 -19.08
CA THR A 125 -4.68 11.29 -18.95
C THR A 125 -4.57 11.67 -17.49
N LEU A 126 -3.35 11.75 -16.99
CA LEU A 126 -3.02 12.07 -15.58
C LEU A 126 -2.30 13.41 -15.51
N SER A 127 -2.56 14.16 -14.46
CA SER A 127 -1.80 15.34 -14.07
C SER A 127 -0.53 14.88 -13.34
N VAL A 128 0.64 15.14 -13.90
CA VAL A 128 1.93 14.58 -13.45
C VAL A 128 2.91 15.69 -13.14
N LEU A 129 3.39 15.75 -11.92
CA LEU A 129 4.52 16.60 -11.53
C LEU A 129 5.84 15.88 -11.90
N MET A 130 6.64 16.50 -12.76
CA MET A 130 7.93 15.95 -13.14
C MET A 130 8.97 16.16 -12.04
N GLU A 131 9.50 15.03 -11.52
CA GLU A 131 10.56 15.01 -10.50
C GLU A 131 11.96 14.99 -11.14
N SER A 132 12.05 14.54 -12.39
CA SER A 132 13.23 14.60 -13.25
C SER A 132 12.79 14.71 -14.71
N GLU A 133 13.74 14.80 -15.66
CA GLU A 133 13.44 14.94 -17.09
C GLU A 133 12.55 13.80 -17.66
N PHE A 134 12.68 12.57 -17.11
CA PHE A 134 11.99 11.39 -17.64
C PHE A 134 11.05 10.72 -16.64
N LYS A 135 10.87 11.30 -15.45
CA LYS A 135 10.12 10.67 -14.38
C LYS A 135 9.34 11.69 -13.56
N GLY A 136 8.09 11.37 -13.28
CA GLY A 136 7.22 12.19 -12.45
C GLY A 136 6.25 11.37 -11.63
N ARG A 137 5.37 12.06 -10.90
CA ARG A 137 4.30 11.46 -10.10
C ARG A 137 2.96 12.07 -10.42
N ALA A 138 1.99 11.19 -10.58
CA ALA A 138 0.58 11.57 -10.68
C ALA A 138 0.04 12.00 -9.30
N GLU A 139 -1.16 12.58 -9.26
CA GLU A 139 -1.78 13.11 -8.04
C GLU A 139 -2.05 12.03 -6.98
N ASP A 140 -2.12 10.76 -7.36
CA ASP A 140 -2.30 9.59 -6.48
C ASP A 140 -0.97 8.91 -6.08
N PHE A 141 0.17 9.61 -6.28
CA PHE A 141 1.54 9.15 -6.08
C PHE A 141 2.02 8.06 -7.06
N THR A 142 1.23 7.70 -8.06
CA THR A 142 1.67 6.76 -9.09
C THR A 142 2.85 7.32 -9.85
N GLU A 143 3.93 6.54 -9.93
CA GLU A 143 5.09 6.89 -10.73
C GLU A 143 4.80 6.71 -12.21
N ILE A 144 5.20 7.70 -13.02
CA ILE A 144 5.08 7.66 -14.48
C ILE A 144 6.40 8.06 -15.12
N THR A 145 6.77 7.34 -16.19
CA THR A 145 7.96 7.62 -16.99
C THR A 145 7.56 8.05 -18.39
N THR A 146 8.42 8.86 -19.03
CA THR A 146 8.28 9.32 -20.43
C THR A 146 9.58 9.09 -21.17
N SER A 147 9.52 8.89 -22.50
CA SER A 147 10.69 8.82 -23.38
C SER A 147 11.13 10.20 -23.87
N THR A 148 10.25 11.19 -23.87
CA THR A 148 10.54 12.59 -24.18
C THR A 148 10.95 13.35 -22.91
N PRO A 149 12.09 14.09 -22.92
CA PRO A 149 12.50 14.86 -21.75
C PRO A 149 11.53 16.03 -21.50
N LEU A 150 11.07 16.16 -20.26
CA LEU A 150 10.18 17.21 -19.80
C LEU A 150 10.86 18.04 -18.70
N LYS A 151 10.45 19.28 -18.53
CA LYS A 151 11.07 20.19 -17.55
C LYS A 151 10.71 19.78 -16.13
N THR A 152 11.72 19.56 -15.31
CA THR A 152 11.56 19.20 -13.88
C THR A 152 10.87 20.35 -13.12
N GLY A 153 9.98 19.99 -12.19
CA GLY A 153 9.22 20.91 -11.35
C GLY A 153 7.94 21.45 -12.02
N GLU A 154 7.66 21.10 -13.26
CA GLU A 154 6.43 21.46 -13.96
C GLU A 154 5.41 20.33 -13.99
N ILE A 155 4.13 20.68 -14.17
CA ILE A 155 3.02 19.74 -14.23
C ILE A 155 2.58 19.58 -15.68
N TYR A 156 2.47 18.33 -16.13
CA TYR A 156 2.03 17.97 -17.47
C TYR A 156 0.82 17.04 -17.43
N ALA A 157 -0.06 17.17 -18.42
CA ALA A 157 -1.13 16.21 -18.67
C ALA A 157 -0.57 15.09 -19.57
N LEU A 158 -0.26 13.94 -18.99
CA LEU A 158 0.35 12.80 -19.68
C LEU A 158 -0.67 11.68 -19.87
N LYS A 159 -0.81 11.19 -21.10
CA LYS A 159 -1.64 10.01 -21.40
C LYS A 159 -0.85 8.73 -21.12
N VAL A 160 -1.43 7.83 -20.35
CA VAL A 160 -0.83 6.52 -20.04
C VAL A 160 -1.01 5.58 -21.23
N ASP A 161 0.08 5.14 -21.83
CA ASP A 161 0.09 4.16 -22.91
C ASP A 161 0.15 2.71 -22.39
N SER A 162 1.09 2.46 -21.51
CA SER A 162 1.38 1.13 -20.96
C SER A 162 1.90 1.22 -19.54
N TYR A 163 2.27 0.10 -18.95
CA TYR A 163 2.89 0.03 -17.63
C TYR A 163 3.78 -1.20 -17.51
N ASN A 164 4.77 -1.12 -16.63
CA ASN A 164 5.60 -2.24 -16.20
C ASN A 164 5.34 -2.58 -14.72
N ALA A 165 6.21 -3.35 -14.08
CA ALA A 165 6.06 -3.72 -12.67
C ALA A 165 6.17 -2.53 -11.70
N ASP A 166 6.81 -1.42 -12.09
CA ASP A 166 7.21 -0.34 -11.18
C ASP A 166 6.54 0.99 -11.50
N SER A 167 6.23 1.27 -12.78
CA SER A 167 5.71 2.57 -13.23
C SER A 167 4.72 2.47 -14.37
N LEU A 168 3.94 3.52 -14.55
CA LEU A 168 3.23 3.81 -15.78
C LEU A 168 4.21 4.34 -16.82
N ILE A 169 3.87 4.17 -18.11
CA ILE A 169 4.63 4.69 -19.24
C ILE A 169 3.72 5.63 -20.01
N ALA A 170 4.14 6.89 -20.12
CA ALA A 170 3.38 7.89 -20.87
C ALA A 170 3.59 7.68 -22.38
N ARG A 171 2.56 8.04 -23.14
CA ARG A 171 2.64 8.18 -24.59
C ARG A 171 3.31 9.52 -24.93
N ASP A 172 4.23 9.47 -25.85
CA ASP A 172 4.83 10.66 -26.46
C ASP A 172 3.86 11.41 -27.34
#